data_3f56856b21de3b7b73f2cba26a91bc7b
#
_entry.id   3f56856b21de3b7b73f2cba26a91bc7b
#
_cell.length_a   1.000
_cell.length_b   1.000
_cell.length_c   1.000
_cell.angle_alpha   90.00
_cell.angle_beta   90.00
_cell.angle_gamma   90.00
#
_symmetry.space_group_name_H-M   'P 1'
#
loop_
_entity.id
_entity.type
_entity.pdbx_description
1 polymer ?
#
loop_
_entity_poly.entity_id
_entity_poly.type
_entity_poly.pdbx_seq_one_letter_code
_entity_poly.pdbx_strand_id
1 'polypeptide(L)'
;NNRDAQGPPDWNWRGLTKVSVTLPSLLRAAGYRTIHVGKAHFGPNDSEGADPLNLGFDVNVGGRAIGHPGSYFGRESYGKGGTHAVPHLEQYHGTDTFLTDALTNEAEARVAVAVAERRPFFLNMAHYAVHSPFQSDPRYAAHYAASGKPAPAQAFATLVEGMDASLGRLLA
;
A
#
# COMPACT_ATOMS: atom_id res chain seq x y z
N ASN A 1 -0.44 -9.09 16.06
CA ASN A 1 -0.93 -10.45 16.24
C ASN A 1 -1.25 -10.72 17.70
N ASN A 2 -2.23 -10.02 18.16
CA ASN A 2 -2.66 -10.19 19.50
C ASN A 2 -3.62 -11.36 19.59
N ARG A 3 -3.21 -12.34 20.31
CA ARG A 3 -4.11 -13.33 20.84
C ARG A 3 -4.85 -12.70 22.00
N ASP A 4 -5.55 -11.68 21.89
CA ASP A 4 -5.95 -11.09 23.05
C ASP A 4 -7.29 -10.91 23.21
N ALA A 5 -7.45 -10.67 24.20
CA ALA A 5 -8.50 -10.20 25.10
C ALA A 5 -9.84 -9.72 24.49
N GLN A 6 -9.92 -9.67 23.16
CA GLN A 6 -11.11 -9.18 22.45
C GLN A 6 -11.82 -10.26 21.61
N GLY A 7 -11.35 -11.47 21.63
CA GLY A 7 -11.97 -12.62 20.96
C GLY A 7 -12.18 -13.79 21.91
N PRO A 8 -12.88 -14.86 21.47
CA PRO A 8 -12.97 -16.10 22.23
C PRO A 8 -11.56 -16.62 22.60
N PRO A 9 -11.38 -17.34 23.71
CA PRO A 9 -10.07 -17.81 24.18
C PRO A 9 -9.30 -18.66 23.16
N ASP A 10 -10.00 -19.32 22.27
CA ASP A 10 -9.49 -20.15 21.18
C ASP A 10 -9.43 -19.43 19.83
N TRP A 11 -9.81 -18.16 19.78
CA TRP A 11 -9.79 -17.38 18.55
C TRP A 11 -8.37 -17.11 18.09
N ASN A 12 -8.06 -17.53 16.87
CA ASN A 12 -6.76 -17.33 16.24
C ASN A 12 -6.95 -16.74 14.86
N TRP A 13 -6.53 -15.48 14.69
CA TRP A 13 -6.53 -14.84 13.38
C TRP A 13 -5.43 -15.44 12.50
N ARG A 14 -5.84 -16.21 11.52
CA ARG A 14 -4.94 -16.87 10.55
C ARG A 14 -4.76 -16.08 9.28
N GLY A 15 -5.56 -15.02 9.08
CA GLY A 15 -5.61 -14.27 7.83
C GLY A 15 -6.30 -15.05 6.70
N LEU A 16 -6.20 -14.50 5.50
CA LEU A 16 -6.69 -15.16 4.29
C LEU A 16 -5.72 -16.25 3.83
N THR A 17 -6.24 -17.22 3.10
CA THR A 17 -5.47 -18.34 2.54
C THR A 17 -5.73 -18.49 1.04
N LYS A 18 -4.95 -19.30 0.35
CA LYS A 18 -5.11 -19.58 -1.08
C LYS A 18 -6.48 -20.17 -1.46
N VAL A 19 -7.16 -20.78 -0.49
CA VAL A 19 -8.51 -21.34 -0.70
C VAL A 19 -9.62 -20.36 -0.35
N SER A 20 -9.27 -19.16 0.14
CA SER A 20 -10.25 -18.11 0.40
C SER A 20 -10.83 -17.60 -0.92
N VAL A 21 -12.16 -17.51 -1.00
CA VAL A 21 -12.83 -16.85 -2.12
C VAL A 21 -12.70 -15.35 -1.93
N THR A 22 -11.99 -14.70 -2.85
CA THR A 22 -11.71 -13.25 -2.80
C THR A 22 -12.21 -12.56 -4.06
N LEU A 23 -12.53 -11.27 -3.97
CA LEU A 23 -12.91 -10.49 -5.15
C LEU A 23 -11.87 -10.57 -6.27
N PRO A 24 -10.55 -10.37 -6.02
CA PRO A 24 -9.56 -10.52 -7.09
C PRO A 24 -9.52 -11.93 -7.69
N SER A 25 -9.73 -13.01 -6.91
CA SER A 25 -9.76 -14.37 -7.48
C SER A 25 -10.93 -14.57 -8.44
N LEU A 26 -12.10 -14.02 -8.12
CA LEU A 26 -13.28 -14.07 -8.99
C LEU A 26 -13.09 -13.24 -10.25
N LEU A 27 -12.57 -12.02 -10.11
CA LEU A 27 -12.32 -11.15 -11.26
C LEU A 27 -11.23 -11.70 -12.18
N ARG A 28 -10.16 -12.29 -11.61
CA ARG A 28 -9.14 -13.00 -12.40
C ARG A 28 -9.73 -14.15 -13.20
N ALA A 29 -10.60 -14.95 -12.58
CA ALA A 29 -11.31 -16.03 -13.27
C ALA A 29 -12.24 -15.52 -14.40
N ALA A 30 -12.76 -14.29 -14.28
CA ALA A 30 -13.53 -13.60 -15.31
C ALA A 30 -12.65 -12.88 -16.37
N GLY A 31 -11.33 -13.06 -16.35
CA GLY A 31 -10.41 -12.51 -17.36
C GLY A 31 -9.81 -11.13 -17.04
N TYR A 32 -10.13 -10.55 -15.89
CA TYR A 32 -9.53 -9.29 -15.46
C TYR A 32 -8.05 -9.46 -15.13
N ARG A 33 -7.24 -8.44 -15.38
CA ARG A 33 -5.94 -8.28 -14.75
C ARG A 33 -6.13 -7.70 -13.36
N THR A 34 -5.70 -8.42 -12.35
CA THR A 34 -5.90 -8.04 -10.95
C THR A 34 -4.61 -7.50 -10.35
N ILE A 35 -4.65 -6.25 -9.88
CA ILE A 35 -3.48 -5.46 -9.51
C ILE A 35 -3.65 -5.00 -8.06
N HIS A 36 -2.70 -5.33 -7.20
CA HIS A 36 -2.58 -4.79 -5.85
C HIS A 36 -1.39 -3.85 -5.75
N VAL A 37 -1.62 -2.64 -5.26
CA VAL A 37 -0.57 -1.65 -5.01
C VAL A 37 -0.78 -1.04 -3.62
N GLY A 38 0.24 -1.16 -2.77
CA GLY A 38 0.26 -0.59 -1.44
C GLY A 38 0.07 -1.61 -0.32
N LYS A 39 -0.56 -1.18 0.78
CA LYS A 39 -0.73 -1.96 2.00
C LYS A 39 -1.65 -3.16 1.77
N ALA A 40 -1.18 -4.37 2.12
CA ALA A 40 -2.00 -5.58 2.08
C ALA A 40 -2.54 -5.97 3.47
N HIS A 41 -1.70 -6.49 4.34
CA HIS A 41 -2.06 -6.88 5.72
C HIS A 41 -3.20 -7.91 5.77
N PHE A 42 -3.26 -8.83 4.79
CA PHE A 42 -4.31 -9.86 4.68
C PHE A 42 -4.04 -11.10 5.55
N GLY A 43 -2.86 -11.19 6.14
CA GLY A 43 -2.47 -12.28 7.04
C GLY A 43 -1.13 -12.03 7.72
N PRO A 44 -0.76 -12.85 8.73
CA PRO A 44 0.54 -12.80 9.38
C PRO A 44 1.71 -13.05 8.40
N ASN A 45 2.95 -12.66 8.80
CA ASN A 45 4.14 -12.78 7.94
C ASN A 45 4.45 -14.22 7.48
N ASP A 46 4.07 -15.21 8.26
CA ASP A 46 4.30 -16.64 8.03
C ASP A 46 3.09 -17.36 7.43
N SER A 47 2.12 -16.62 6.92
CA SER A 47 0.89 -17.15 6.33
C SER A 47 0.81 -16.89 4.83
N GLU A 48 -0.08 -17.62 4.17
CA GLU A 48 -0.37 -17.42 2.75
C GLU A 48 -0.92 -16.02 2.45
N GLY A 49 -1.69 -15.44 3.38
CA GLY A 49 -2.23 -14.08 3.28
C GLY A 49 -1.19 -12.97 3.40
N ALA A 50 0.08 -13.30 3.70
CA ALA A 50 1.17 -12.33 3.69
C ALA A 50 1.46 -11.80 2.28
N ASP A 51 1.18 -12.60 1.24
CA ASP A 51 1.42 -12.22 -0.15
C ASP A 51 0.09 -12.13 -0.93
N PRO A 52 -0.30 -10.95 -1.43
CA PRO A 52 -1.48 -10.75 -2.27
C PRO A 52 -1.57 -11.67 -3.49
N LEU A 53 -0.44 -12.13 -4.05
CA LEU A 53 -0.44 -13.04 -5.19
C LEU A 53 -1.14 -14.38 -4.87
N ASN A 54 -1.10 -14.80 -3.61
CA ASN A 54 -1.81 -15.99 -3.14
C ASN A 54 -3.33 -15.81 -3.07
N LEU A 55 -3.81 -14.57 -3.15
CA LEU A 55 -5.20 -14.20 -2.93
C LEU A 55 -5.93 -13.81 -4.22
N GLY A 56 -5.35 -14.11 -5.37
CA GLY A 56 -5.96 -13.88 -6.67
C GLY A 56 -5.52 -12.60 -7.37
N PHE A 57 -4.54 -11.89 -6.87
CA PHE A 57 -3.89 -10.81 -7.62
C PHE A 57 -2.84 -11.37 -8.59
N ASP A 58 -2.78 -10.79 -9.80
CA ASP A 58 -1.72 -11.08 -10.80
C ASP A 58 -0.47 -10.25 -10.52
N VAL A 59 -0.63 -9.11 -9.87
CA VAL A 59 0.44 -8.13 -9.56
C VAL A 59 0.36 -7.71 -8.11
N ASN A 60 1.52 -7.66 -7.46
CA ASN A 60 1.67 -7.11 -6.11
C ASN A 60 2.84 -6.11 -6.08
N VAL A 61 2.57 -4.86 -5.72
CA VAL A 61 3.58 -3.84 -5.47
C VAL A 61 3.36 -3.26 -4.08
N GLY A 62 4.36 -3.36 -3.22
CA GLY A 62 4.30 -2.80 -1.87
C GLY A 62 3.52 -3.63 -0.86
N GLY A 63 2.79 -4.67 -1.29
CA GLY A 63 1.92 -5.45 -0.40
C GLY A 63 2.67 -6.56 0.34
N ARG A 64 2.51 -6.59 1.67
CA ARG A 64 2.92 -7.68 2.56
C ARG A 64 2.16 -7.61 3.89
N ALA A 65 2.55 -8.45 4.86
CA ALA A 65 1.92 -8.55 6.19
C ALA A 65 2.23 -7.37 7.14
N ILE A 66 2.44 -6.17 6.64
CA ILE A 66 2.72 -4.98 7.44
C ILE A 66 1.53 -4.02 7.47
N GLY A 67 1.26 -3.43 8.63
CA GLY A 67 0.18 -2.49 8.83
C GLY A 67 0.55 -1.03 8.50
N HIS A 68 1.85 -0.71 8.53
CA HIS A 68 2.39 0.62 8.25
C HIS A 68 3.76 0.50 7.58
N PRO A 69 4.25 1.53 6.88
CA PRO A 69 5.59 1.52 6.29
C PRO A 69 6.64 1.78 7.37
N GLY A 70 7.88 1.35 7.13
CA GLY A 70 9.02 1.74 7.96
C GLY A 70 9.42 3.19 7.75
N SER A 71 9.22 3.71 6.55
CA SER A 71 9.40 5.13 6.18
C SER A 71 8.58 5.45 4.93
N TYR A 72 8.21 6.73 4.77
CA TYR A 72 7.63 7.26 3.53
C TYR A 72 8.69 7.80 2.56
N PHE A 73 9.97 7.86 2.95
CA PHE A 73 11.02 8.45 2.14
C PHE A 73 11.78 7.40 1.31
N GLY A 74 11.92 7.65 0.00
CA GLY A 74 12.75 6.84 -0.89
C GLY A 74 14.23 6.87 -0.50
N ARG A 75 14.75 8.02 -0.01
CA ARG A 75 16.11 8.13 0.52
C ARG A 75 16.36 7.21 1.73
N GLU A 76 15.32 6.80 2.45
CA GLU A 76 15.36 5.81 3.53
C GLU A 76 14.97 4.42 3.04
N SER A 77 14.86 4.25 1.69
CA SER A 77 14.51 2.99 1.04
C SER A 77 13.23 2.38 1.62
N TYR A 78 12.26 3.23 2.01
CA TYR A 78 10.97 2.86 2.61
C TYR A 78 11.09 1.90 3.80
N GLY A 79 12.15 2.09 4.61
CA GLY A 79 12.39 1.27 5.80
C GLY A 79 13.11 -0.05 5.52
N LYS A 80 13.87 -0.17 4.40
CA LYS A 80 14.68 -1.35 4.04
C LYS A 80 15.53 -1.81 5.22
N GLY A 81 15.57 -3.12 5.43
CA GLY A 81 16.28 -3.76 6.55
C GLY A 81 15.50 -3.83 7.84
N GLY A 82 14.39 -3.11 7.97
CA GLY A 82 13.48 -3.18 9.11
C GLY A 82 12.30 -4.14 8.88
N THR A 83 11.58 -4.42 9.96
CA THR A 83 10.40 -5.31 9.93
C THR A 83 9.24 -4.74 9.12
N HIS A 84 9.21 -3.42 8.90
CA HIS A 84 8.16 -2.70 8.17
C HIS A 84 8.65 -2.17 6.81
N ALA A 85 9.67 -2.78 6.23
CA ALA A 85 10.14 -2.44 4.89
C ALA A 85 9.05 -2.68 3.86
N VAL A 86 8.78 -1.69 2.99
CA VAL A 86 7.84 -1.82 1.88
C VAL A 86 8.56 -2.50 0.71
N PRO A 87 8.07 -3.64 0.22
CA PRO A 87 8.72 -4.40 -0.84
C PRO A 87 8.39 -3.88 -2.25
N HIS A 88 9.16 -4.34 -3.24
CA HIS A 88 8.92 -4.15 -4.67
C HIS A 88 8.94 -2.68 -5.13
N LEU A 89 9.76 -1.85 -4.46
CA LEU A 89 9.99 -0.44 -4.80
C LEU A 89 11.50 -0.12 -4.89
N GLU A 90 12.32 -1.12 -5.20
CA GLU A 90 13.78 -1.03 -5.19
C GLU A 90 14.32 0.06 -6.14
N GLN A 91 13.62 0.32 -7.26
CA GLN A 91 13.98 1.36 -8.23
C GLN A 91 13.88 2.79 -7.68
N TYR A 92 13.16 2.98 -6.57
CA TYR A 92 13.02 4.29 -5.90
C TYR A 92 13.94 4.43 -4.67
N HIS A 93 14.71 3.38 -4.32
CA HIS A 93 15.60 3.44 -3.17
C HIS A 93 16.69 4.47 -3.39
N GLY A 94 16.96 5.28 -2.37
CA GLY A 94 17.96 6.35 -2.42
C GLY A 94 17.51 7.61 -3.16
N THR A 95 16.27 7.65 -3.67
CA THR A 95 15.71 8.82 -4.36
C THR A 95 14.89 9.69 -3.41
N ASP A 96 14.50 10.89 -3.86
CA ASP A 96 13.60 11.77 -3.12
C ASP A 96 12.10 11.42 -3.35
N THR A 97 11.80 10.33 -4.06
CA THR A 97 10.41 9.92 -4.33
C THR A 97 9.71 9.54 -3.03
N PHE A 98 8.60 10.20 -2.74
CA PHE A 98 7.79 9.89 -1.58
C PHE A 98 6.97 8.61 -1.81
N LEU A 99 6.67 7.84 -0.76
CA LEU A 99 6.04 6.51 -0.89
C LEU A 99 4.70 6.58 -1.65
N THR A 100 3.88 7.60 -1.37
CA THR A 100 2.60 7.78 -2.07
C THR A 100 2.81 7.92 -3.59
N ASP A 101 3.83 8.66 -4.03
CA ASP A 101 4.14 8.79 -5.45
C ASP A 101 4.71 7.52 -6.05
N ALA A 102 5.61 6.86 -5.35
CA ALA A 102 6.18 5.60 -5.83
C ALA A 102 5.06 4.58 -6.12
N LEU A 103 4.11 4.45 -5.19
CA LEU A 103 2.95 3.58 -5.36
C LEU A 103 2.03 4.04 -6.51
N THR A 104 1.82 5.35 -6.65
CA THR A 104 1.00 5.90 -7.74
C THR A 104 1.64 5.65 -9.10
N ASN A 105 2.94 5.90 -9.25
CA ASN A 105 3.69 5.63 -10.47
C ASN A 105 3.60 4.14 -10.88
N GLU A 106 3.72 3.24 -9.90
CA GLU A 106 3.59 1.81 -10.15
C GLU A 106 2.15 1.42 -10.54
N ALA A 107 1.15 2.00 -9.89
CA ALA A 107 -0.25 1.75 -10.24
C ALA A 107 -0.54 2.19 -11.70
N GLU A 108 -0.14 3.41 -12.08
CA GLU A 108 -0.28 3.92 -13.44
C GLU A 108 0.43 3.02 -14.46
N ALA A 109 1.67 2.60 -14.18
CA ALA A 109 2.41 1.72 -15.07
C ALA A 109 1.72 0.35 -15.25
N ARG A 110 1.16 -0.23 -14.19
CA ARG A 110 0.46 -1.54 -14.26
C ARG A 110 -0.88 -1.42 -14.98
N VAL A 111 -1.61 -0.32 -14.77
CA VAL A 111 -2.85 -0.03 -15.52
C VAL A 111 -2.55 0.18 -16.99
N ALA A 112 -1.51 0.95 -17.33
CA ALA A 112 -1.11 1.16 -18.73
C ALA A 112 -0.81 -0.15 -19.46
N VAL A 113 -0.17 -1.12 -18.79
CA VAL A 113 0.06 -2.47 -19.35
C VAL A 113 -1.27 -3.18 -19.63
N ALA A 114 -2.22 -3.16 -18.71
CA ALA A 114 -3.52 -3.81 -18.90
C ALA A 114 -4.31 -3.18 -20.05
N VAL A 115 -4.26 -1.84 -20.17
CA VAL A 115 -4.89 -1.10 -21.28
C VAL A 115 -4.24 -1.47 -22.62
N ALA A 116 -2.90 -1.53 -22.68
CA ALA A 116 -2.19 -1.93 -23.90
C ALA A 116 -2.52 -3.38 -24.32
N GLU A 117 -2.71 -4.26 -23.35
CA GLU A 117 -3.14 -5.65 -23.57
C GLU A 117 -4.63 -5.77 -23.91
N ARG A 118 -5.39 -4.67 -23.86
CA ARG A 118 -6.86 -4.63 -24.02
C ARG A 118 -7.58 -5.58 -23.04
N ARG A 119 -7.04 -5.73 -21.82
CA ARG A 119 -7.64 -6.51 -20.76
C ARG A 119 -8.40 -5.60 -19.80
N PRO A 120 -9.61 -5.96 -19.37
CA PRO A 120 -10.22 -5.30 -18.24
C PRO A 120 -9.33 -5.49 -17.01
N PHE A 121 -9.29 -4.51 -16.13
CA PHE A 121 -8.45 -4.59 -14.93
C PHE A 121 -9.23 -4.26 -13.66
N PHE A 122 -8.71 -4.75 -12.56
CA PHE A 122 -9.12 -4.40 -11.21
C PHE A 122 -7.87 -3.91 -10.47
N LEU A 123 -7.86 -2.64 -10.13
CA LEU A 123 -6.81 -2.03 -9.31
C LEU A 123 -7.30 -1.88 -7.87
N ASN A 124 -6.63 -2.55 -6.94
CA ASN A 124 -6.74 -2.30 -5.50
C ASN A 124 -5.61 -1.36 -5.08
N MET A 125 -5.88 -0.05 -5.12
CA MET A 125 -4.95 0.97 -4.63
C MET A 125 -5.15 1.16 -3.13
N ALA A 126 -4.24 0.61 -2.35
CA ALA A 126 -4.29 0.61 -0.89
C ALA A 126 -3.11 1.43 -0.31
N HIS A 127 -3.26 2.74 -0.24
CA HIS A 127 -2.21 3.61 0.30
C HIS A 127 -1.78 3.22 1.71
N TYR A 128 -0.49 3.39 2.02
CA TYR A 128 -0.01 3.38 3.40
C TYR A 128 -0.41 4.66 4.15
N ALA A 129 -0.50 5.78 3.43
CA ALA A 129 -1.07 7.02 3.97
C ALA A 129 -2.54 6.76 4.41
N VAL A 130 -2.93 7.24 5.54
CA VAL A 130 -2.25 8.19 6.43
C VAL A 130 -1.72 7.54 7.73
N HIS A 131 -1.17 6.35 7.64
CA HIS A 131 -0.65 5.62 8.81
C HIS A 131 0.67 6.23 9.30
N SER A 132 1.00 6.02 10.58
CA SER A 132 2.33 6.35 11.12
C SER A 132 3.44 5.56 10.37
N PRO A 133 4.69 6.06 10.35
CA PRO A 133 5.17 7.30 10.96
C PRO A 133 4.61 8.54 10.26
N PHE A 134 4.26 9.59 11.05
CA PHE A 134 3.77 10.84 10.47
C PHE A 134 4.95 11.65 9.93
N GLN A 135 5.40 11.26 8.75
CA GLN A 135 6.44 11.96 7.99
C GLN A 135 5.78 12.91 6.98
N SER A 136 6.19 14.17 7.01
CA SER A 136 5.64 15.19 6.13
C SER A 136 6.07 14.95 4.69
N ASP A 137 5.11 14.97 3.77
CA ASP A 137 5.41 15.03 2.34
C ASP A 137 5.98 16.42 2.00
N PRO A 138 7.24 16.51 1.53
CA PRO A 138 7.87 17.79 1.28
C PRO A 138 7.15 18.68 0.27
N ARG A 139 6.39 18.09 -0.65
CA ARG A 139 5.66 18.82 -1.71
C ARG A 139 4.54 19.69 -1.14
N TYR A 140 3.94 19.25 -0.04
CA TYR A 140 2.77 19.89 0.57
C TYR A 140 3.09 20.54 1.91
N ALA A 141 4.31 20.41 2.42
CA ALA A 141 4.69 20.92 3.74
C ALA A 141 4.42 22.40 3.91
N ALA A 142 4.66 23.21 2.87
CA ALA A 142 4.44 24.65 2.89
C ALA A 142 2.97 25.04 3.09
N HIS A 143 2.01 24.23 2.62
CA HIS A 143 0.56 24.50 2.75
C HIS A 143 0.11 24.53 4.21
N TYR A 144 0.78 23.79 5.08
CA TYR A 144 0.38 23.63 6.48
C TYR A 144 1.32 24.31 7.48
N ALA A 145 2.44 24.88 7.03
CA ALA A 145 3.46 25.47 7.90
C ALA A 145 2.90 26.57 8.81
N ALA A 146 1.97 27.41 8.31
CA ALA A 146 1.35 28.50 9.04
C ALA A 146 0.05 28.10 9.77
N SER A 147 -0.32 26.82 9.82
CA SER A 147 -1.60 26.37 10.37
C SER A 147 -1.74 26.50 11.89
N GLY A 148 -0.64 26.75 12.62
CA GLY A 148 -0.63 26.72 14.08
C GLY A 148 -0.84 25.33 14.70
N LYS A 149 -0.92 24.27 13.90
CA LYS A 149 -1.09 22.90 14.39
C LYS A 149 0.26 22.26 14.77
N PRO A 150 0.27 21.28 15.69
CA PRO A 150 1.49 20.52 16.01
C PRO A 150 2.07 19.82 14.77
N ALA A 151 3.41 19.64 14.74
CA ALA A 151 4.10 19.04 13.61
C ALA A 151 3.53 17.67 13.15
N PRO A 152 3.11 16.74 14.04
CA PRO A 152 2.47 15.51 13.59
C PRO A 152 1.14 15.74 12.85
N ALA A 153 0.36 16.74 13.24
CA ALA A 153 -0.90 17.07 12.56
C ALA A 153 -0.64 17.72 11.20
N GLN A 154 0.40 18.55 11.09
CA GLN A 154 0.82 19.12 9.80
C GLN A 154 1.29 17.99 8.86
N ALA A 155 2.14 17.07 9.35
CA ALA A 155 2.58 15.93 8.58
C ALA A 155 1.41 15.05 8.12
N PHE A 156 0.45 14.76 9.01
CA PHE A 156 -0.77 14.02 8.65
C PHE A 156 -1.55 14.71 7.52
N ALA A 157 -1.70 16.05 7.58
CA ALA A 157 -2.38 16.78 6.53
C ALA A 157 -1.68 16.65 5.17
N THR A 158 -0.34 16.67 5.14
CA THR A 158 0.41 16.44 3.89
C THR A 158 0.21 15.03 3.33
N LEU A 159 0.07 14.02 4.20
CA LEU A 159 -0.23 12.65 3.78
C LEU A 159 -1.63 12.54 3.15
N VAL A 160 -2.63 13.25 3.70
CA VAL A 160 -3.98 13.32 3.13
C VAL A 160 -3.95 13.98 1.75
N GLU A 161 -3.28 15.13 1.62
CA GLU A 161 -3.18 15.85 0.34
C GLU A 161 -2.44 15.02 -0.72
N GLY A 162 -1.35 14.34 -0.34
CA GLY A 162 -0.64 13.44 -1.24
C GLY A 162 -1.48 12.26 -1.72
N MET A 163 -2.35 11.72 -0.85
CA MET A 163 -3.27 10.65 -1.22
C MET A 163 -4.37 11.16 -2.17
N ASP A 164 -4.91 12.35 -1.93
CA ASP A 164 -5.91 12.98 -2.80
C ASP A 164 -5.31 13.26 -4.19
N ALA A 165 -4.11 13.83 -4.26
CA ALA A 165 -3.39 14.05 -5.50
C ALA A 165 -3.12 12.75 -6.26
N SER A 166 -2.78 11.66 -5.57
CA SER A 166 -2.62 10.33 -6.15
C SER A 166 -3.92 9.84 -6.80
N LEU A 167 -5.05 9.99 -6.10
CA LEU A 167 -6.35 9.62 -6.63
C LEU A 167 -6.70 10.43 -7.88
N GLY A 168 -6.43 11.74 -7.86
CA GLY A 168 -6.62 12.61 -9.02
C GLY A 168 -5.84 12.14 -10.25
N ARG A 169 -4.58 11.71 -10.06
CA ARG A 169 -3.74 11.16 -11.15
C ARG A 169 -4.29 9.84 -11.72
N LEU A 170 -4.78 8.95 -10.86
CA LEU A 170 -5.30 7.64 -11.28
C LEU A 170 -6.65 7.73 -12.01
N LEU A 171 -7.39 8.84 -11.84
CA LEU A 171 -8.70 9.06 -12.47
C LEU A 171 -8.62 9.92 -13.75
N ALA A 172 -7.46 10.51 -14.06
CA ALA A 172 -7.24 11.32 -15.25
C ALA A 172 -6.96 10.47 -16.48
#